data_afb5aaafd7a87f066fbf02dbe95ea3aa
#
_entry.id   afb5aaafd7a87f066fbf02dbe95ea3aa
#
_cell.length_a   1.000
_cell.length_b   1.000
_cell.length_c   1.000
_cell.angle_alpha   90.00
_cell.angle_beta   90.00
_cell.angle_gamma   90.00
#
_symmetry.space_group_name_H-M   'P 1'
#
loop_
_entity.id
_entity.type
_entity.pdbx_description
1 polymer ?
#
loop_
_entity_poly.entity_id
_entity_poly.type
_entity_poly.pdbx_seq_one_letter_code
_entity_poly.pdbx_strand_id
1 'polypeptide(L)'
;VPSRAVIAVTNDAANAIETVGVTYTLGESEAQIATATFSKPLTPGATGIAQFAFTPEAIGANQLLSLKISEVNGQPYVNENAYPKTATITVIEEGSGFDRNVVIEEKTGTWCKFCPRGIVGMEKIKADVTDGTLIPIAVHTSDPMSTTSYSGIEYAIDGAPSAMVNRNFVSIGQIDPNYNDLKLAYEIARKDPAIAEITINSVEEDASATKFDISTRFAIDESSARYRIALVAVEDNVGPYPQTNYYSGTNVDLDGWEKLPNPASTIFNDVARAIKSYQGLSSSIPSTIEAGTTYSYTKGFIDNTGIKNRANARYVAMIINSLTGRIENATSIPSPSSVALDNIGAAENEGPVRYFNLQGQPVENPTRGQLLIRTCGSKSSKIVF
;
A
#
# COMPACT_ATOMS: atom_id res chain seq x y z
N VAL A 1 18.35 1.01 -19.20
CA VAL A 1 17.97 -0.40 -18.93
C VAL A 1 16.61 -0.65 -19.50
N PRO A 2 16.38 -1.81 -20.14
CA PRO A 2 15.06 -2.14 -20.63
C PRO A 2 14.05 -2.19 -19.51
N SER A 3 12.97 -1.44 -19.66
CA SER A 3 11.79 -1.52 -18.81
C SER A 3 10.85 -2.62 -19.30
N ARG A 4 9.98 -3.12 -18.44
CA ARG A 4 8.99 -4.14 -18.82
C ARG A 4 7.60 -3.55 -18.73
N ALA A 5 6.82 -3.80 -19.79
CA ALA A 5 5.39 -3.52 -19.78
C ALA A 5 4.60 -4.83 -19.84
N VAL A 6 3.42 -4.83 -19.25
CA VAL A 6 2.47 -5.93 -19.33
C VAL A 6 1.16 -5.42 -19.94
N ILE A 7 0.57 -6.24 -20.81
CA ILE A 7 -0.72 -5.96 -21.43
C ILE A 7 -1.66 -7.15 -21.24
N ALA A 8 -2.91 -6.87 -20.92
CA ALA A 8 -3.95 -7.87 -20.97
C ALA A 8 -4.48 -7.96 -22.40
N VAL A 9 -4.54 -9.18 -22.94
CA VAL A 9 -5.02 -9.47 -24.29
C VAL A 9 -6.12 -10.51 -24.19
N THR A 10 -7.25 -10.24 -24.84
CA THR A 10 -8.33 -11.22 -25.03
C THR A 10 -8.22 -11.80 -26.44
N ASN A 11 -8.26 -13.11 -26.56
CA ASN A 11 -8.23 -13.81 -27.83
C ASN A 11 -9.64 -14.02 -28.38
N ASP A 12 -10.08 -13.13 -29.26
CA ASP A 12 -11.37 -13.24 -29.97
C ASP A 12 -11.25 -14.00 -31.31
N ALA A 13 -10.06 -14.55 -31.61
CA ALA A 13 -9.83 -15.35 -32.82
C ALA A 13 -10.12 -16.83 -32.60
N ALA A 14 -10.24 -17.59 -33.70
CA ALA A 14 -10.50 -19.05 -33.66
C ALA A 14 -9.25 -19.88 -33.29
N ASN A 15 -8.05 -19.34 -33.45
CA ASN A 15 -6.79 -20.02 -33.19
C ASN A 15 -6.12 -19.49 -31.92
N ALA A 16 -5.25 -20.31 -31.30
CA ALA A 16 -4.46 -19.89 -30.16
C ALA A 16 -3.47 -18.78 -30.56
N ILE A 17 -3.24 -17.82 -29.63
CA ILE A 17 -2.26 -16.75 -29.78
C ILE A 17 -1.06 -17.08 -28.90
N GLU A 18 0.13 -17.14 -29.51
CA GLU A 18 1.41 -17.39 -28.83
C GLU A 18 2.18 -16.10 -28.58
N THR A 19 2.14 -15.19 -29.56
CA THR A 19 2.85 -13.91 -29.50
C THR A 19 1.99 -12.79 -30.06
N VAL A 20 2.22 -11.56 -29.58
CA VAL A 20 1.68 -10.34 -30.18
C VAL A 20 2.80 -9.33 -30.40
N GLY A 21 2.85 -8.73 -31.58
CA GLY A 21 3.65 -7.55 -31.86
C GLY A 21 2.94 -6.30 -31.33
N VAL A 22 3.64 -5.49 -30.57
CA VAL A 22 3.14 -4.24 -29.99
C VAL A 22 3.92 -3.08 -30.56
N THR A 23 3.24 -2.23 -31.31
CA THR A 23 3.78 -0.92 -31.67
C THR A 23 3.55 0.04 -30.51
N TYR A 24 4.60 0.73 -30.05
CA TYR A 24 4.51 1.68 -28.95
C TYR A 24 5.22 2.99 -29.26
N THR A 25 4.76 4.06 -28.61
CA THR A 25 5.41 5.38 -28.53
C THR A 25 5.50 5.80 -27.07
N LEU A 26 6.56 6.51 -26.70
CA LEU A 26 6.73 7.09 -25.37
C LEU A 26 7.00 8.60 -25.51
N GLY A 27 6.06 9.41 -25.01
CA GLY A 27 6.10 10.87 -25.22
C GLY A 27 6.06 11.21 -26.72
N GLU A 28 7.06 11.95 -27.17
CA GLU A 28 7.21 12.35 -28.57
C GLU A 28 8.15 11.42 -29.37
N SER A 29 8.51 10.23 -28.81
CA SER A 29 9.41 9.31 -29.52
C SER A 29 8.78 8.74 -30.80
N GLU A 30 9.64 8.30 -31.73
CA GLU A 30 9.19 7.53 -32.89
C GLU A 30 8.55 6.20 -32.47
N ALA A 31 7.66 5.69 -33.30
CA ALA A 31 7.01 4.40 -33.03
C ALA A 31 8.02 3.26 -33.11
N GLN A 32 8.04 2.45 -32.09
CA GLN A 32 8.88 1.26 -31.97
C GLN A 32 8.02 0.01 -31.88
N ILE A 33 8.59 -1.15 -32.21
CA ILE A 33 7.90 -2.45 -32.17
C ILE A 33 8.61 -3.34 -31.16
N ALA A 34 7.83 -3.97 -30.29
CA ALA A 34 8.28 -5.02 -29.38
C ALA A 34 7.39 -6.25 -29.50
N THR A 35 7.95 -7.44 -29.27
CA THR A 35 7.18 -8.68 -29.21
C THR A 35 6.83 -8.99 -27.77
N ALA A 36 5.54 -9.14 -27.50
CA ALA A 36 5.02 -9.61 -26.21
C ALA A 36 4.67 -11.10 -26.31
N THR A 37 5.07 -11.86 -25.29
CA THR A 37 4.88 -13.30 -25.22
C THR A 37 3.97 -13.67 -24.05
N PHE A 38 3.21 -14.76 -24.21
CA PHE A 38 2.43 -15.35 -23.13
C PHE A 38 3.22 -16.49 -22.49
N SER A 39 3.00 -16.73 -21.19
CA SER A 39 3.59 -17.89 -20.49
C SER A 39 3.07 -19.24 -21.02
N LYS A 40 1.86 -19.22 -21.60
CA LYS A 40 1.21 -20.33 -22.33
C LYS A 40 0.40 -19.74 -23.48
N PRO A 41 0.22 -20.47 -24.60
CA PRO A 41 -0.63 -20.02 -25.70
C PRO A 41 -2.04 -19.64 -25.19
N LEU A 42 -2.52 -18.49 -25.63
CA LEU A 42 -3.83 -17.96 -25.25
C LEU A 42 -4.90 -18.60 -26.12
N THR A 43 -5.69 -19.47 -25.54
CA THR A 43 -6.78 -20.17 -26.27
C THR A 43 -7.91 -19.23 -26.66
N PRO A 44 -8.73 -19.56 -27.69
CA PRO A 44 -9.91 -18.78 -28.07
C PRO A 44 -10.84 -18.49 -26.89
N GLY A 45 -11.29 -17.25 -26.77
CA GLY A 45 -12.16 -16.75 -25.71
C GLY A 45 -11.45 -16.46 -24.38
N ALA A 46 -10.16 -16.81 -24.23
CA ALA A 46 -9.43 -16.56 -23.00
C ALA A 46 -8.78 -15.16 -22.98
N THR A 47 -8.60 -14.63 -21.79
CA THR A 47 -7.78 -13.43 -21.54
C THR A 47 -6.49 -13.85 -20.85
N GLY A 48 -5.36 -13.34 -21.29
CA GLY A 48 -4.04 -13.60 -20.73
C GLY A 48 -3.19 -12.34 -20.66
N ILE A 49 -2.09 -12.43 -19.92
CA ILE A 49 -1.11 -11.35 -19.76
C ILE A 49 0.09 -11.62 -20.65
N ALA A 50 0.39 -10.70 -21.56
CA ALA A 50 1.60 -10.69 -22.35
C ALA A 50 2.59 -9.66 -21.82
N GLN A 51 3.88 -9.98 -21.89
CA GLN A 51 4.95 -9.11 -21.41
C GLN A 51 5.86 -8.74 -22.58
N PHE A 52 6.32 -7.49 -22.61
CA PHE A 52 7.35 -7.04 -23.54
C PHE A 52 8.34 -6.11 -22.85
N ALA A 53 9.56 -6.08 -23.37
CA ALA A 53 10.58 -5.12 -22.94
C ALA A 53 10.57 -3.92 -23.87
N PHE A 54 10.76 -2.73 -23.31
CA PHE A 54 10.97 -1.51 -24.07
C PHE A 54 12.08 -0.68 -23.40
N THR A 55 12.79 0.12 -24.20
CA THR A 55 13.85 0.98 -23.68
C THR A 55 13.40 2.43 -23.81
N PRO A 56 13.19 3.15 -22.69
CA PRO A 56 12.93 4.57 -22.74
C PRO A 56 14.12 5.34 -23.32
N GLU A 57 13.86 6.25 -24.23
CA GLU A 57 14.91 7.07 -24.87
C GLU A 57 15.26 8.32 -24.06
N ALA A 58 14.34 8.79 -23.23
CA ALA A 58 14.54 9.99 -22.43
C ALA A 58 14.01 9.83 -21.00
N ILE A 59 14.72 10.43 -20.06
CA ILE A 59 14.24 10.65 -18.69
C ILE A 59 13.17 11.73 -18.72
N GLY A 60 12.09 11.54 -17.99
CA GLY A 60 11.03 12.55 -17.91
C GLY A 60 9.82 12.08 -17.11
N ALA A 61 9.15 13.04 -16.48
CA ALA A 61 7.92 12.80 -15.75
C ALA A 61 6.72 12.73 -16.69
N ASN A 62 5.71 11.95 -16.27
CA ASN A 62 4.38 11.94 -16.88
C ASN A 62 4.37 11.75 -18.42
N GLN A 63 5.30 10.93 -18.94
CA GLN A 63 5.35 10.63 -20.36
C GLN A 63 4.18 9.72 -20.76
N LEU A 64 3.53 10.01 -21.88
CA LEU A 64 2.45 9.19 -22.41
C LEU A 64 3.03 7.97 -23.15
N LEU A 65 2.86 6.78 -22.56
CA LEU A 65 3.10 5.51 -23.26
C LEU A 65 1.82 5.15 -24.01
N SER A 66 1.90 5.01 -25.33
CA SER A 66 0.81 4.58 -26.20
C SER A 66 1.14 3.25 -26.84
N LEU A 67 0.22 2.30 -26.79
CA LEU A 67 0.41 0.90 -27.22
C LEU A 67 -0.67 0.48 -28.19
N LYS A 68 -0.29 -0.20 -29.26
CA LYS A 68 -1.23 -0.82 -30.22
C LYS A 68 -0.71 -2.19 -30.64
N ILE A 69 -1.58 -3.21 -30.66
CA ILE A 69 -1.23 -4.51 -31.27
C ILE A 69 -1.11 -4.31 -32.77
N SER A 70 0.01 -4.70 -33.32
CA SER A 70 0.34 -4.59 -34.77
C SER A 70 0.57 -5.95 -35.43
N GLU A 71 0.83 -6.99 -34.65
CA GLU A 71 1.04 -8.35 -35.15
C GLU A 71 0.39 -9.38 -34.21
N VAL A 72 -0.03 -10.51 -34.77
CA VAL A 72 -0.50 -11.69 -34.02
C VAL A 72 0.18 -12.92 -34.62
N ASN A 73 0.90 -13.70 -33.80
CA ASN A 73 1.67 -14.87 -34.23
C ASN A 73 2.59 -14.55 -35.42
N GLY A 74 3.23 -13.39 -35.41
CA GLY A 74 4.14 -12.94 -36.46
C GLY A 74 3.47 -12.51 -37.77
N GLN A 75 2.14 -12.43 -37.82
CA GLN A 75 1.40 -11.92 -38.97
C GLN A 75 0.87 -10.51 -38.70
N PRO A 76 0.91 -9.60 -39.68
CA PRO A 76 0.36 -8.27 -39.53
C PRO A 76 -1.11 -8.31 -39.07
N TYR A 77 -1.41 -7.51 -38.05
CA TYR A 77 -2.77 -7.36 -37.52
C TYR A 77 -3.23 -5.92 -37.68
N VAL A 78 -4.29 -5.76 -38.47
CA VAL A 78 -4.91 -4.46 -38.70
C VAL A 78 -6.32 -4.48 -38.14
N ASN A 79 -6.57 -3.61 -37.17
CA ASN A 79 -7.90 -3.33 -36.67
C ASN A 79 -8.12 -1.82 -36.72
N GLU A 80 -8.87 -1.36 -37.72
CA GLU A 80 -9.13 0.06 -37.95
C GLU A 80 -9.93 0.72 -36.82
N ASN A 81 -10.65 -0.08 -36.02
CA ASN A 81 -11.43 0.37 -34.86
C ASN A 81 -10.68 0.26 -33.54
N ALA A 82 -9.43 -0.23 -33.53
CA ALA A 82 -8.66 -0.34 -32.31
C ALA A 82 -7.99 0.99 -31.95
N TYR A 83 -8.42 1.56 -30.85
CA TYR A 83 -7.75 2.72 -30.26
C TYR A 83 -6.50 2.24 -29.49
N PRO A 84 -5.39 3.03 -29.53
CA PRO A 84 -4.23 2.74 -28.70
C PRO A 84 -4.63 2.69 -27.20
N LYS A 85 -4.06 1.74 -26.47
CA LYS A 85 -4.08 1.79 -25.02
C LYS A 85 -3.00 2.75 -24.54
N THR A 86 -3.31 3.57 -23.58
CA THR A 86 -2.39 4.60 -23.08
C THR A 86 -2.15 4.44 -21.58
N ALA A 87 -0.94 4.78 -21.15
CA ALA A 87 -0.55 4.88 -19.77
C ALA A 87 0.37 6.08 -19.57
N THR A 88 0.25 6.77 -18.46
CA THR A 88 1.22 7.78 -18.07
C THR A 88 2.29 7.16 -17.19
N ILE A 89 3.54 7.24 -17.60
CA ILE A 89 4.69 6.71 -16.89
C ILE A 89 5.74 7.79 -16.64
N THR A 90 6.53 7.62 -15.60
CA THR A 90 7.72 8.44 -15.33
C THR A 90 8.96 7.61 -15.53
N VAL A 91 9.90 8.11 -16.31
CA VAL A 91 11.20 7.48 -16.55
C VAL A 91 12.25 8.22 -15.72
N ILE A 92 12.95 7.48 -14.87
CA ILE A 92 14.03 8.01 -14.02
C ILE A 92 15.38 7.43 -14.45
N GLU A 93 16.48 8.06 -14.03
CA GLU A 93 17.82 7.54 -14.20
C GLU A 93 17.96 6.21 -13.44
N GLU A 94 18.74 5.29 -13.98
CA GLU A 94 19.01 4.01 -13.32
C GLU A 94 19.71 4.23 -11.98
N GLY A 95 19.16 3.64 -10.93
CA GLY A 95 19.68 3.74 -9.57
C GLY A 95 19.35 5.05 -8.82
N SER A 96 18.62 5.99 -9.46
CA SER A 96 18.19 7.23 -8.77
C SER A 96 16.89 7.08 -7.98
N GLY A 97 16.14 6.00 -8.18
CA GLY A 97 14.87 5.76 -7.49
C GLY A 97 15.03 5.40 -6.02
N PHE A 98 13.94 5.55 -5.28
CA PHE A 98 13.85 5.24 -3.86
C PHE A 98 13.20 3.88 -3.61
N ASP A 99 13.38 3.34 -2.41
CA ASP A 99 12.63 2.18 -1.95
C ASP A 99 11.13 2.47 -1.95
N ARG A 100 10.37 1.56 -2.52
CA ARG A 100 8.92 1.70 -2.62
C ARG A 100 8.22 1.03 -1.45
N ASN A 101 7.45 1.77 -0.69
CA ASN A 101 6.43 1.21 0.17
C ASN A 101 5.14 0.98 -0.62
N VAL A 102 4.41 -0.07 -0.25
CA VAL A 102 3.22 -0.50 -0.97
C VAL A 102 1.99 -0.27 -0.11
N VAL A 103 1.12 0.61 -0.56
CA VAL A 103 -0.19 0.85 0.06
C VAL A 103 -1.21 -0.09 -0.56
N ILE A 104 -1.92 -0.84 0.28
CA ILE A 104 -3.08 -1.62 -0.12
C ILE A 104 -4.30 -0.98 0.53
N GLU A 105 -5.20 -0.44 -0.29
CA GLU A 105 -6.50 0.08 0.15
C GLU A 105 -7.58 -0.95 -0.17
N GLU A 106 -8.19 -1.54 0.86
CA GLU A 106 -9.29 -2.49 0.72
C GLU A 106 -10.64 -1.80 0.97
N LYS A 107 -11.57 -1.89 0.03
CA LYS A 107 -12.97 -1.50 0.22
C LYS A 107 -13.74 -2.64 0.87
N THR A 108 -14.29 -2.39 2.05
CA THR A 108 -14.90 -3.42 2.88
C THR A 108 -16.11 -2.88 3.64
N GLY A 109 -16.77 -3.74 4.42
CA GLY A 109 -17.87 -3.34 5.30
C GLY A 109 -18.46 -4.51 6.07
N THR A 110 -18.99 -4.25 7.26
CA THR A 110 -19.60 -5.28 8.14
C THR A 110 -20.84 -5.93 7.53
N TRP A 111 -21.52 -5.24 6.63
CA TRP A 111 -22.69 -5.74 5.87
C TRP A 111 -22.32 -6.70 4.74
N CYS A 112 -21.06 -6.65 4.30
CA CYS A 112 -20.59 -7.41 3.16
C CYS A 112 -20.31 -8.86 3.54
N LYS A 113 -21.14 -9.76 3.04
CA LYS A 113 -21.11 -11.19 3.40
C LYS A 113 -19.85 -11.93 2.94
N PHE A 114 -19.14 -11.42 1.92
CA PHE A 114 -17.89 -12.01 1.39
C PHE A 114 -16.62 -11.32 1.91
N CYS A 115 -16.75 -10.23 2.66
CA CYS A 115 -15.61 -9.46 3.20
C CYS A 115 -14.73 -10.22 4.21
N PRO A 116 -15.18 -11.29 4.90
CA PRO A 116 -14.24 -12.13 5.67
C PRO A 116 -13.04 -12.63 4.87
N ARG A 117 -13.19 -12.82 3.54
CA ARG A 117 -12.08 -13.21 2.66
C ARG A 117 -11.00 -12.13 2.59
N GLY A 118 -11.41 -10.86 2.51
CA GLY A 118 -10.50 -9.73 2.51
C GLY A 118 -9.79 -9.58 3.85
N ILE A 119 -10.52 -9.70 4.97
CA ILE A 119 -9.92 -9.68 6.32
C ILE A 119 -8.80 -10.74 6.42
N VAL A 120 -9.08 -11.98 6.03
CA VAL A 120 -8.08 -13.07 6.06
C VAL A 120 -6.92 -12.79 5.10
N GLY A 121 -7.20 -12.28 3.91
CA GLY A 121 -6.17 -11.94 2.93
C GLY A 121 -5.22 -10.88 3.45
N MET A 122 -5.75 -9.79 4.01
CA MET A 122 -4.97 -8.70 4.60
C MET A 122 -4.14 -9.16 5.81
N GLU A 123 -4.70 -9.96 6.70
CA GLU A 123 -3.94 -10.49 7.85
C GLU A 123 -2.81 -11.43 7.41
N LYS A 124 -3.04 -12.28 6.40
CA LYS A 124 -2.01 -13.19 5.89
C LYS A 124 -0.86 -12.44 5.19
N ILE A 125 -1.15 -11.44 4.38
CA ILE A 125 -0.07 -10.67 3.74
C ILE A 125 0.73 -9.85 4.76
N LYS A 126 0.09 -9.32 5.81
CA LYS A 126 0.77 -8.64 6.93
C LYS A 126 1.70 -9.59 7.69
N ALA A 127 1.29 -10.85 7.88
CA ALA A 127 2.12 -11.85 8.53
C ALA A 127 3.36 -12.23 7.68
N ASP A 128 3.24 -12.19 6.35
CA ASP A 128 4.35 -12.47 5.43
C ASP A 128 5.32 -11.30 5.26
N VAL A 129 4.80 -10.06 5.25
CA VAL A 129 5.57 -8.83 4.99
C VAL A 129 5.77 -8.08 6.29
N THR A 130 6.90 -8.32 6.95
CA THR A 130 7.22 -7.78 8.28
C THR A 130 8.30 -6.70 8.27
N ASP A 131 8.80 -6.32 7.10
CA ASP A 131 9.88 -5.34 6.93
C ASP A 131 9.42 -3.87 6.94
N GLY A 132 8.12 -3.62 7.17
CA GLY A 132 7.53 -2.29 7.21
C GLY A 132 7.21 -1.68 5.85
N THR A 133 7.42 -2.40 4.76
CA THR A 133 7.19 -1.90 3.39
C THR A 133 5.73 -2.02 2.94
N LEU A 134 4.91 -2.79 3.66
CA LEU A 134 3.48 -2.91 3.43
C LEU A 134 2.71 -1.92 4.32
N ILE A 135 1.82 -1.15 3.72
CA ILE A 135 0.93 -0.19 4.41
C ILE A 135 -0.52 -0.57 4.09
N PRO A 136 -1.16 -1.41 4.91
CA PRO A 136 -2.55 -1.83 4.74
C PRO A 136 -3.51 -0.75 5.24
N ILE A 137 -4.64 -0.55 4.53
CA ILE A 137 -5.70 0.37 4.89
C ILE A 137 -7.05 -0.27 4.55
N ALA A 138 -7.84 -0.64 5.56
CA ALA A 138 -9.20 -1.14 5.40
C ALA A 138 -10.19 0.04 5.41
N VAL A 139 -10.79 0.32 4.27
CA VAL A 139 -11.74 1.41 4.09
C VAL A 139 -13.15 0.87 4.21
N HIS A 140 -13.73 1.02 5.37
CA HIS A 140 -15.11 0.62 5.65
C HIS A 140 -16.10 1.57 5.00
N THR A 141 -17.16 1.01 4.41
CA THR A 141 -18.24 1.76 3.77
C THR A 141 -19.59 1.37 4.36
N SER A 142 -20.46 2.36 4.57
CA SER A 142 -21.85 2.16 5.01
C SER A 142 -22.01 1.32 6.30
N ASP A 143 -21.07 1.46 7.23
CA ASP A 143 -21.08 0.77 8.53
C ASP A 143 -20.55 1.69 9.65
N PRO A 144 -20.53 1.25 10.96
CA PRO A 144 -20.08 2.10 12.08
C PRO A 144 -18.62 2.56 12.02
N MET A 145 -17.80 1.98 11.15
CA MET A 145 -16.39 2.32 10.98
C MET A 145 -16.13 3.20 9.77
N SER A 146 -17.14 3.44 8.93
CA SER A 146 -17.00 4.25 7.72
C SER A 146 -16.68 5.70 8.04
N THR A 147 -15.88 6.33 7.18
CA THR A 147 -15.59 7.77 7.21
C THR A 147 -15.89 8.40 5.87
N THR A 148 -16.70 9.47 5.87
CA THR A 148 -17.07 10.19 4.64
C THR A 148 -15.89 10.84 3.95
N SER A 149 -14.81 11.14 4.67
CA SER A 149 -13.60 11.71 4.11
C SER A 149 -12.88 10.76 3.13
N TYR A 150 -13.14 9.42 3.25
CA TYR A 150 -12.57 8.40 2.36
C TYR A 150 -13.52 7.98 1.21
N SER A 151 -14.62 8.68 1.01
CA SER A 151 -15.63 8.34 -0.03
C SER A 151 -15.07 8.26 -1.46
N GLY A 152 -13.88 8.82 -1.73
CA GLY A 152 -13.19 8.65 -3.01
C GLY A 152 -12.98 7.21 -3.44
N ILE A 153 -12.90 6.26 -2.50
CA ILE A 153 -12.77 4.82 -2.80
C ILE A 153 -14.03 4.27 -3.50
N GLU A 154 -15.20 4.82 -3.22
CA GLU A 154 -16.47 4.41 -3.82
C GLU A 154 -16.48 4.58 -5.34
N TYR A 155 -15.73 5.58 -5.84
CA TYR A 155 -15.59 5.88 -7.26
C TYR A 155 -14.36 5.23 -7.90
N ALA A 156 -13.43 4.74 -7.08
CA ALA A 156 -12.17 4.19 -7.55
C ALA A 156 -12.28 2.69 -7.87
N ILE A 157 -13.03 1.94 -7.06
CA ILE A 157 -13.19 0.48 -7.20
C ILE A 157 -14.63 0.05 -6.97
N ASP A 158 -15.05 -0.96 -7.73
CA ASP A 158 -16.41 -1.50 -7.68
C ASP A 158 -16.55 -2.60 -6.62
N GLY A 159 -17.72 -2.67 -6.01
CA GLY A 159 -18.08 -3.73 -5.08
C GLY A 159 -17.25 -3.80 -3.80
N ALA A 160 -17.54 -4.82 -2.97
CA ALA A 160 -16.79 -5.21 -1.79
C ALA A 160 -16.92 -6.74 -1.60
N PRO A 161 -15.84 -7.46 -1.16
CA PRO A 161 -14.52 -6.93 -0.93
C PRO A 161 -13.77 -6.66 -2.24
N SER A 162 -13.02 -5.59 -2.30
CA SER A 162 -12.14 -5.25 -3.43
C SER A 162 -10.94 -4.45 -2.91
N ALA A 163 -9.80 -4.56 -3.56
CA ALA A 163 -8.61 -3.82 -3.19
C ALA A 163 -7.93 -3.16 -4.39
N MET A 164 -7.15 -2.13 -4.10
CA MET A 164 -6.24 -1.48 -5.04
C MET A 164 -4.87 -1.31 -4.40
N VAL A 165 -3.82 -1.46 -5.20
CA VAL A 165 -2.44 -1.39 -4.76
C VAL A 165 -1.78 -0.14 -5.35
N ASN A 166 -1.32 0.76 -4.48
CA ASN A 166 -0.77 2.08 -4.85
C ASN A 166 -1.66 2.87 -5.84
N ARG A 167 -2.97 2.57 -5.89
CA ARG A 167 -3.93 3.11 -6.89
C ARG A 167 -3.41 2.95 -8.32
N ASN A 168 -2.70 1.85 -8.58
CA ASN A 168 -2.11 1.58 -9.90
C ASN A 168 -3.07 0.77 -10.77
N PHE A 169 -4.05 1.44 -11.36
CA PHE A 169 -5.05 0.81 -12.24
C PHE A 169 -4.51 0.41 -13.61
N VAL A 170 -3.34 0.92 -14.00
CA VAL A 170 -2.73 0.62 -15.30
C VAL A 170 -2.07 -0.75 -15.33
N SER A 171 -1.30 -1.07 -14.27
CA SER A 171 -0.50 -2.31 -14.24
C SER A 171 -1.08 -3.40 -13.35
N ILE A 172 -1.87 -3.05 -12.35
CA ILE A 172 -2.42 -3.99 -11.37
C ILE A 172 -3.94 -4.06 -11.47
N GLY A 173 -4.61 -2.90 -11.56
CA GLY A 173 -6.07 -2.84 -11.58
C GLY A 173 -6.70 -3.00 -10.19
N GLN A 174 -8.01 -3.23 -10.21
CA GLN A 174 -8.77 -3.66 -9.04
C GLN A 174 -8.57 -5.17 -8.86
N ILE A 175 -8.34 -5.61 -7.64
CA ILE A 175 -8.08 -7.01 -7.31
C ILE A 175 -9.08 -7.53 -6.26
N ASP A 176 -9.26 -8.84 -6.24
CA ASP A 176 -9.89 -9.54 -5.12
C ASP A 176 -8.91 -9.57 -3.94
N PRO A 177 -9.29 -9.16 -2.72
CA PRO A 177 -8.38 -9.10 -1.58
C PRO A 177 -8.14 -10.48 -0.94
N ASN A 178 -8.09 -11.56 -1.71
CA ASN A 178 -7.55 -12.82 -1.22
C ASN A 178 -6.02 -12.76 -1.13
N TYR A 179 -5.45 -13.62 -0.29
CA TYR A 179 -4.02 -13.62 0.00
C TYR A 179 -3.12 -13.72 -1.26
N ASN A 180 -3.48 -14.60 -2.21
CA ASN A 180 -2.63 -14.84 -3.39
C ASN A 180 -2.59 -13.63 -4.32
N ASP A 181 -3.74 -13.00 -4.56
CA ASP A 181 -3.82 -11.82 -5.42
C ASP A 181 -3.17 -10.60 -4.76
N LEU A 182 -3.35 -10.42 -3.44
CA LEU A 182 -2.68 -9.38 -2.67
C LEU A 182 -1.16 -9.55 -2.71
N LYS A 183 -0.66 -10.78 -2.49
CA LYS A 183 0.77 -11.08 -2.52
C LYS A 183 1.38 -10.82 -3.89
N LEU A 184 0.73 -11.30 -4.96
CA LEU A 184 1.19 -11.07 -6.33
C LEU A 184 1.24 -9.56 -6.65
N ALA A 185 0.18 -8.84 -6.31
CA ALA A 185 0.11 -7.40 -6.56
C ALA A 185 1.15 -6.61 -5.75
N TYR A 186 1.39 -6.99 -4.50
CA TYR A 186 2.46 -6.44 -3.67
C TYR A 186 3.84 -6.69 -4.30
N GLU A 187 4.14 -7.93 -4.71
CA GLU A 187 5.41 -8.28 -5.34
C GLU A 187 5.64 -7.53 -6.66
N ILE A 188 4.59 -7.33 -7.45
CA ILE A 188 4.66 -6.51 -8.68
C ILE A 188 4.99 -5.06 -8.32
N ALA A 189 4.25 -4.49 -7.35
CA ALA A 189 4.45 -3.09 -6.95
C ALA A 189 5.84 -2.83 -6.36
N ARG A 190 6.40 -3.79 -5.62
CA ARG A 190 7.74 -3.66 -4.99
C ARG A 190 8.91 -3.68 -5.98
N LYS A 191 8.72 -4.26 -7.16
CA LYS A 191 9.80 -4.36 -8.16
C LYS A 191 10.20 -3.02 -8.78
N ASP A 192 9.27 -2.08 -8.85
CA ASP A 192 9.51 -0.78 -9.43
C ASP A 192 10.03 0.18 -8.38
N PRO A 193 11.17 0.86 -8.58
CA PRO A 193 11.63 1.90 -7.68
C PRO A 193 10.59 3.04 -7.61
N ALA A 194 10.50 3.70 -6.46
CA ALA A 194 9.66 4.88 -6.32
C ALA A 194 10.37 6.11 -6.88
N ILE A 195 9.60 6.99 -7.51
CA ILE A 195 10.12 8.28 -8.02
C ILE A 195 10.29 9.31 -6.90
N ALA A 196 9.74 9.04 -5.74
CA ALA A 196 9.75 9.95 -4.61
C ALA A 196 9.94 9.20 -3.29
N GLU A 197 10.54 9.88 -2.34
CA GLU A 197 10.63 9.50 -0.94
C GLU A 197 9.78 10.45 -0.10
N ILE A 198 9.13 9.93 0.93
CA ILE A 198 8.36 10.70 1.89
C ILE A 198 8.68 10.24 3.31
N THR A 199 8.91 11.19 4.20
CA THR A 199 9.19 10.95 5.62
C THR A 199 8.29 11.81 6.50
N ILE A 200 7.67 11.22 7.50
CA ILE A 200 7.04 11.96 8.60
C ILE A 200 8.14 12.22 9.64
N ASN A 201 8.59 13.48 9.72
CA ASN A 201 9.66 13.89 10.63
C ASN A 201 9.18 13.95 12.08
N SER A 202 7.97 14.47 12.28
CA SER A 202 7.31 14.54 13.60
C SER A 202 5.80 14.59 13.49
N VAL A 203 5.15 14.20 14.57
CA VAL A 203 3.70 14.26 14.76
C VAL A 203 3.42 14.91 16.10
N GLU A 204 2.53 15.90 16.08
CA GLU A 204 2.00 16.56 17.29
C GLU A 204 0.50 16.24 17.39
N GLU A 205 0.12 15.50 18.43
CA GLU A 205 -1.28 15.15 18.73
C GLU A 205 -1.85 16.09 19.78
N ASP A 206 -3.00 16.71 19.47
CA ASP A 206 -3.84 17.36 20.45
C ASP A 206 -5.24 16.70 20.53
N ALA A 207 -6.14 17.26 21.33
CA ALA A 207 -7.47 16.69 21.53
C ALA A 207 -8.31 16.65 20.23
N SER A 208 -8.12 17.59 19.33
CA SER A 208 -8.96 17.81 18.15
C SER A 208 -8.28 17.37 16.84
N ALA A 209 -6.95 17.51 16.74
CA ALA A 209 -6.23 17.30 15.54
C ALA A 209 -4.83 16.71 15.75
N THR A 210 -4.30 16.08 14.74
CA THR A 210 -2.90 15.66 14.64
C THR A 210 -2.24 16.46 13.53
N LYS A 211 -1.13 17.14 13.86
CA LYS A 211 -0.31 17.93 12.94
C LYS A 211 0.93 17.15 12.53
N PHE A 212 1.43 17.43 11.33
CA PHE A 212 2.54 16.71 10.73
C PHE A 212 3.64 17.65 10.24
N ASP A 213 4.87 17.28 10.51
CA ASP A 213 6.05 17.76 9.79
C ASP A 213 6.51 16.66 8.83
N ILE A 214 6.53 16.96 7.54
CA ILE A 214 6.79 16.01 6.46
C ILE A 214 7.87 16.55 5.56
N SER A 215 8.78 15.68 5.15
CA SER A 215 9.72 15.95 4.07
C SER A 215 9.51 14.99 2.90
N THR A 216 9.75 15.52 1.68
CA THR A 216 9.68 14.75 0.44
C THR A 216 10.93 15.04 -0.40
N ARG A 217 11.36 14.06 -1.19
CA ARG A 217 12.47 14.16 -2.11
C ARG A 217 12.13 13.39 -3.39
N PHE A 218 12.56 13.87 -4.54
CA PHE A 218 12.24 13.29 -5.84
C PHE A 218 13.50 12.85 -6.58
N ALA A 219 13.36 11.83 -7.41
CA ALA A 219 14.43 11.31 -8.28
C ALA A 219 14.47 12.01 -9.65
N ILE A 220 13.69 13.05 -9.86
CA ILE A 220 13.48 13.69 -11.16
C ILE A 220 13.29 15.21 -11.00
N ASP A 221 13.75 15.96 -12.00
CA ASP A 221 13.41 17.36 -12.19
C ASP A 221 12.07 17.48 -12.91
N GLU A 222 11.19 18.37 -12.44
CA GLU A 222 9.93 18.65 -13.12
C GLU A 222 9.47 20.08 -12.87
N SER A 223 9.21 20.85 -13.94
CA SER A 223 8.76 22.25 -13.86
C SER A 223 7.25 22.42 -13.74
N SER A 224 6.49 21.33 -13.86
CA SER A 224 5.01 21.32 -13.78
C SER A 224 4.54 20.13 -12.94
N ALA A 225 5.21 19.90 -11.82
CA ALA A 225 4.96 18.78 -10.92
C ALA A 225 3.53 18.77 -10.39
N ARG A 226 2.92 17.60 -10.42
CA ARG A 226 1.53 17.33 -10.07
C ARG A 226 1.39 16.44 -8.84
N TYR A 227 2.35 16.52 -7.92
CA TYR A 227 2.35 15.70 -6.71
C TYR A 227 1.71 16.42 -5.53
N ARG A 228 1.05 15.68 -4.67
CA ARG A 228 0.36 16.18 -3.48
C ARG A 228 0.48 15.18 -2.34
N ILE A 229 0.48 15.66 -1.10
CA ILE A 229 0.50 14.82 0.09
C ILE A 229 -0.93 14.56 0.55
N ALA A 230 -1.29 13.28 0.73
CA ALA A 230 -2.48 12.87 1.46
C ALA A 230 -2.08 12.28 2.82
N LEU A 231 -2.90 12.50 3.85
CA LEU A 231 -2.65 12.02 5.21
C LEU A 231 -3.80 11.13 5.65
N VAL A 232 -3.49 9.96 6.23
CA VAL A 232 -4.48 9.00 6.70
C VAL A 232 -4.20 8.64 8.15
N ALA A 233 -5.27 8.62 8.96
CA ALA A 233 -5.26 7.98 10.26
C ALA A 233 -5.85 6.58 10.13
N VAL A 234 -5.14 5.58 10.64
CA VAL A 234 -5.52 4.17 10.63
C VAL A 234 -5.51 3.66 12.06
N GLU A 235 -6.51 2.85 12.42
CA GLU A 235 -6.67 2.34 13.79
C GLU A 235 -6.83 0.82 13.77
N ASP A 236 -6.12 0.15 14.66
CA ASP A 236 -6.25 -1.28 14.93
C ASP A 236 -7.14 -1.54 16.15
N ASN A 237 -7.57 -2.79 16.34
CA ASN A 237 -8.43 -3.23 17.45
C ASN A 237 -9.77 -2.48 17.53
N VAL A 238 -10.39 -2.19 16.39
CA VAL A 238 -11.67 -1.49 16.32
C VAL A 238 -12.83 -2.48 16.44
N GLY A 239 -13.70 -2.27 17.41
CA GLY A 239 -14.86 -3.15 17.61
C GLY A 239 -14.99 -3.63 19.07
N PRO A 240 -15.66 -4.80 19.32
CA PRO A 240 -16.20 -5.70 18.30
C PRO A 240 -17.44 -5.19 17.59
N TYR A 241 -17.56 -5.54 16.30
CA TYR A 241 -18.77 -5.32 15.50
C TYR A 241 -19.24 -6.62 14.81
N PRO A 242 -20.55 -6.74 14.51
CA PRO A 242 -21.09 -7.93 13.84
C PRO A 242 -20.73 -7.91 12.34
N GLN A 243 -19.88 -8.83 11.89
CA GLN A 243 -19.54 -9.04 10.49
C GLN A 243 -20.46 -10.09 9.86
N THR A 244 -21.17 -9.73 8.80
CA THR A 244 -21.94 -10.72 8.00
C THR A 244 -20.98 -11.75 7.41
N ASN A 245 -21.26 -13.04 7.58
CA ASN A 245 -20.34 -14.13 7.26
C ASN A 245 -21.01 -15.18 6.36
N TYR A 246 -20.76 -15.11 5.05
CA TYR A 246 -21.23 -16.10 4.08
C TYR A 246 -20.60 -17.48 4.30
N TYR A 247 -19.41 -17.54 4.86
CA TYR A 247 -18.63 -18.78 5.01
C TYR A 247 -19.08 -19.64 6.19
N SER A 248 -19.90 -19.11 7.10
CA SER A 248 -20.43 -19.83 8.26
C SER A 248 -21.08 -21.17 7.85
N GLY A 249 -20.56 -22.28 8.41
CA GLY A 249 -21.06 -23.62 8.14
C GLY A 249 -20.74 -24.17 6.75
N THR A 250 -19.88 -23.51 5.96
CA THR A 250 -19.44 -24.02 4.65
C THR A 250 -18.24 -24.95 4.79
N ASN A 251 -17.86 -25.63 3.70
CA ASN A 251 -16.64 -26.44 3.61
C ASN A 251 -15.42 -25.63 3.07
N VAL A 252 -15.54 -24.32 2.96
CA VAL A 252 -14.45 -23.43 2.51
C VAL A 252 -13.55 -23.19 3.70
N ASP A 253 -12.29 -23.62 3.62
CA ASP A 253 -11.27 -23.27 4.62
C ASP A 253 -10.89 -21.79 4.46
N LEU A 254 -11.36 -20.97 5.37
CA LEU A 254 -11.11 -19.53 5.41
C LEU A 254 -10.57 -19.13 6.80
N ASP A 255 -9.51 -19.79 7.24
CA ASP A 255 -8.79 -19.47 8.47
C ASP A 255 -9.68 -19.45 9.73
N GLY A 256 -10.66 -20.38 9.75
CA GLY A 256 -11.60 -20.54 10.85
C GLY A 256 -12.92 -19.78 10.72
N TRP A 257 -13.07 -18.88 9.73
CA TRP A 257 -14.34 -18.17 9.50
C TRP A 257 -15.51 -19.08 9.20
N GLU A 258 -15.27 -20.27 8.63
CA GLU A 258 -16.27 -21.29 8.38
C GLU A 258 -16.87 -21.88 9.68
N LYS A 259 -16.17 -21.73 10.81
CA LYS A 259 -16.61 -22.16 12.15
C LYS A 259 -17.30 -21.04 12.94
N LEU A 260 -17.19 -19.79 12.50
CA LEU A 260 -17.80 -18.66 13.16
C LEU A 260 -19.27 -18.52 12.76
N PRO A 261 -20.13 -17.95 13.66
CA PRO A 261 -21.55 -17.70 13.34
C PRO A 261 -21.72 -16.64 12.25
N ASN A 262 -22.93 -16.49 11.78
CA ASN A 262 -23.38 -15.37 10.93
C ASN A 262 -24.48 -14.58 11.66
N PRO A 263 -24.24 -13.32 12.09
CA PRO A 263 -22.98 -12.58 11.98
C PRO A 263 -21.91 -13.04 13.00
N ALA A 264 -20.64 -12.84 12.63
CA ALA A 264 -19.50 -13.08 13.51
C ALA A 264 -19.15 -11.80 14.29
N SER A 265 -18.92 -11.92 15.60
CA SER A 265 -18.39 -10.82 16.42
C SER A 265 -16.90 -10.62 16.12
N THR A 266 -16.54 -9.50 15.51
CA THR A 266 -15.23 -9.28 14.89
C THR A 266 -14.56 -8.03 15.41
N ILE A 267 -13.26 -8.13 15.69
CA ILE A 267 -12.35 -7.00 15.89
C ILE A 267 -11.66 -6.73 14.55
N PHE A 268 -11.61 -5.46 14.16
CA PHE A 268 -11.06 -5.02 12.87
C PHE A 268 -9.74 -4.30 13.06
N ASN A 269 -8.81 -4.57 12.15
CA ASN A 269 -7.51 -3.92 12.09
C ASN A 269 -7.40 -3.08 10.81
N ASP A 270 -6.40 -2.21 10.77
CA ASP A 270 -6.08 -1.37 9.61
C ASP A 270 -7.22 -0.42 9.19
N VAL A 271 -8.15 -0.12 10.09
CA VAL A 271 -9.37 0.65 9.80
C VAL A 271 -9.04 2.11 9.53
N ALA A 272 -9.35 2.61 8.34
CA ALA A 272 -9.24 4.03 8.02
C ALA A 272 -10.22 4.85 8.88
N ARG A 273 -9.70 5.78 9.69
CA ARG A 273 -10.53 6.65 10.58
C ARG A 273 -10.71 8.04 10.02
N ALA A 274 -9.74 8.53 9.26
CA ALA A 274 -9.79 9.81 8.57
C ALA A 274 -8.81 9.81 7.40
N ILE A 275 -9.11 10.57 6.36
CA ILE A 275 -8.14 10.97 5.35
C ILE A 275 -8.22 12.48 5.14
N LYS A 276 -7.08 13.15 5.13
CA LYS A 276 -7.00 14.54 4.73
C LYS A 276 -6.68 14.60 3.26
N SER A 277 -7.72 14.84 2.48
CA SER A 277 -7.72 14.91 1.01
C SER A 277 -7.37 13.59 0.30
N TYR A 278 -8.38 12.90 -0.20
CA TYR A 278 -8.22 11.68 -1.01
C TYR A 278 -7.32 11.90 -2.25
N GLN A 279 -7.41 13.09 -2.87
CA GLN A 279 -6.61 13.50 -4.05
C GLN A 279 -5.30 14.23 -3.67
N GLY A 280 -4.98 14.29 -2.39
CA GLY A 280 -3.85 15.05 -1.86
C GLY A 280 -4.13 16.53 -1.69
N LEU A 281 -3.44 17.14 -0.73
CA LEU A 281 -3.54 18.55 -0.33
C LEU A 281 -2.92 19.45 -1.39
N SER A 282 -3.66 20.42 -1.86
CA SER A 282 -3.15 21.41 -2.82
C SER A 282 -1.96 22.16 -2.24
N SER A 283 -0.95 22.41 -3.07
CA SER A 283 0.28 23.13 -2.69
C SER A 283 1.06 22.51 -1.53
N SER A 284 0.89 21.22 -1.26
CA SER A 284 1.70 20.49 -0.30
C SER A 284 3.08 20.11 -0.83
N ILE A 285 3.23 20.09 -2.16
CA ILE A 285 4.50 19.92 -2.88
C ILE A 285 4.58 21.06 -3.91
N PRO A 286 5.74 21.70 -4.13
CA PRO A 286 5.92 22.73 -5.13
C PRO A 286 5.60 22.24 -6.54
N SER A 287 5.19 23.16 -7.42
CA SER A 287 4.98 22.86 -8.85
C SER A 287 6.28 22.72 -9.63
N THR A 288 7.40 23.18 -9.09
CA THR A 288 8.75 22.92 -9.63
C THR A 288 9.52 22.12 -8.58
N ILE A 289 10.04 20.99 -9.01
CA ILE A 289 10.86 20.11 -8.18
C ILE A 289 12.20 19.82 -8.88
N GLU A 290 13.23 19.65 -8.08
CA GLU A 290 14.59 19.31 -8.52
C GLU A 290 15.00 17.99 -7.88
N ALA A 291 15.62 17.11 -8.66
CA ALA A 291 16.10 15.82 -8.21
C ALA A 291 17.03 15.95 -6.99
N GLY A 292 16.80 15.11 -5.98
CA GLY A 292 17.59 15.11 -4.76
C GLY A 292 17.29 16.24 -3.78
N THR A 293 16.54 17.26 -4.16
CA THR A 293 16.17 18.37 -3.26
C THR A 293 15.07 17.94 -2.29
N THR A 294 15.23 18.32 -1.01
CA THR A 294 14.26 18.06 0.04
C THR A 294 13.25 19.20 0.17
N TYR A 295 11.98 18.88 0.14
CA TYR A 295 10.87 19.81 0.33
C TYR A 295 10.15 19.51 1.63
N SER A 296 9.89 20.52 2.46
CA SER A 296 9.20 20.38 3.75
C SER A 296 7.76 20.86 3.67
N TYR A 297 6.86 20.15 4.37
CA TYR A 297 5.46 20.52 4.49
C TYR A 297 4.97 20.36 5.93
N THR A 298 4.63 21.45 6.60
CA THR A 298 4.25 21.53 8.02
C THR A 298 2.79 21.96 8.26
N LYS A 299 2.01 22.16 7.19
CA LYS A 299 0.62 22.64 7.25
C LYS A 299 -0.42 21.49 7.25
N GLY A 300 0.05 20.23 7.20
CA GLY A 300 -0.81 19.05 7.20
C GLY A 300 -1.39 18.79 8.60
N PHE A 301 -2.67 18.46 8.64
CA PHE A 301 -3.32 17.98 9.86
C PHE A 301 -4.45 17.01 9.53
N ILE A 302 -4.77 16.12 10.49
CA ILE A 302 -5.93 15.21 10.45
C ILE A 302 -6.82 15.56 11.63
N ASP A 303 -8.14 15.57 11.44
CA ASP A 303 -9.13 15.62 12.48
C ASP A 303 -9.16 14.26 13.22
N ASN A 304 -9.03 14.29 14.55
CA ASN A 304 -8.93 13.10 15.38
C ASN A 304 -10.29 12.55 15.84
N THR A 305 -11.41 13.17 15.48
CA THR A 305 -12.75 12.78 15.97
C THR A 305 -13.15 11.35 15.59
N GLY A 306 -12.61 10.82 14.49
CA GLY A 306 -12.83 9.44 14.04
C GLY A 306 -12.09 8.39 14.85
N ILE A 307 -10.96 8.72 15.47
CA ILE A 307 -10.08 7.77 16.18
C ILE A 307 -10.70 7.48 17.56
N LYS A 308 -10.89 6.19 17.87
CA LYS A 308 -11.44 5.74 19.15
C LYS A 308 -10.38 5.55 20.22
N ASN A 309 -9.25 4.96 19.84
CA ASN A 309 -8.12 4.74 20.72
C ASN A 309 -6.80 5.08 20.02
N ARG A 310 -6.19 6.20 20.38
CA ARG A 310 -4.93 6.66 19.79
C ARG A 310 -3.76 5.70 20.02
N ALA A 311 -3.78 4.97 21.12
CA ALA A 311 -2.75 3.96 21.37
C ALA A 311 -2.71 2.84 20.32
N ASN A 312 -3.82 2.64 19.59
CA ASN A 312 -3.92 1.69 18.49
C ASN A 312 -3.82 2.35 17.12
N ALA A 313 -3.54 3.67 17.08
CA ALA A 313 -3.50 4.40 15.82
C ALA A 313 -2.10 4.45 15.22
N ARG A 314 -2.06 4.58 13.90
CA ARG A 314 -0.88 4.96 13.13
C ARG A 314 -1.26 6.00 12.07
N TYR A 315 -0.28 6.75 11.64
CA TYR A 315 -0.46 7.79 10.64
C TYR A 315 0.30 7.45 9.38
N VAL A 316 -0.36 7.61 8.25
CA VAL A 316 0.19 7.35 6.92
C VAL A 316 0.25 8.66 6.15
N ALA A 317 1.39 8.94 5.51
CA ALA A 317 1.55 10.01 4.55
C ALA A 317 1.84 9.40 3.17
N MET A 318 1.11 9.85 2.15
CA MET A 318 1.20 9.34 0.77
C MET A 318 1.49 10.49 -0.19
N ILE A 319 2.36 10.28 -1.18
CA ILE A 319 2.52 11.16 -2.32
C ILE A 319 1.57 10.70 -3.43
N ILE A 320 0.60 11.54 -3.76
CA ILE A 320 -0.36 11.31 -4.83
C ILE A 320 0.05 12.07 -6.08
N ASN A 321 0.19 11.39 -7.20
CA ASN A 321 0.26 12.03 -8.51
C ASN A 321 -1.17 12.47 -8.89
N SER A 322 -1.44 13.77 -8.86
CA SER A 322 -2.81 14.30 -9.06
C SER A 322 -3.29 14.21 -10.51
N LEU A 323 -2.41 13.87 -11.45
CA LEU A 323 -2.78 13.60 -12.84
C LEU A 323 -3.36 12.19 -13.01
N THR A 324 -2.74 11.22 -12.37
CA THR A 324 -3.09 9.79 -12.53
C THR A 324 -3.91 9.22 -11.37
N GLY A 325 -3.90 9.90 -10.21
CA GLY A 325 -4.44 9.37 -8.95
C GLY A 325 -3.54 8.36 -8.24
N ARG A 326 -2.41 7.97 -8.85
CA ARG A 326 -1.49 6.93 -8.34
C ARG A 326 -0.77 7.41 -7.08
N ILE A 327 -0.54 6.49 -6.15
CA ILE A 327 0.35 6.69 -5.00
C ILE A 327 1.78 6.40 -5.47
N GLU A 328 2.63 7.42 -5.49
CA GLU A 328 4.03 7.26 -5.92
C GLU A 328 4.91 6.67 -4.84
N ASN A 329 4.67 7.02 -3.60
CA ASN A 329 5.26 6.37 -2.42
C ASN A 329 4.48 6.78 -1.16
N ALA A 330 4.76 6.10 -0.05
CA ALA A 330 4.12 6.36 1.23
C ALA A 330 5.07 6.03 2.40
N THR A 331 4.72 6.53 3.56
CA THR A 331 5.34 6.16 4.84
C THR A 331 4.29 6.05 5.92
N SER A 332 4.56 5.24 6.94
CA SER A 332 3.68 5.07 8.10
C SER A 332 4.48 5.10 9.39
N ILE A 333 3.94 5.79 10.40
CA ILE A 333 4.49 5.77 11.75
C ILE A 333 3.38 5.51 12.77
N PRO A 334 3.69 4.85 13.89
CA PRO A 334 2.74 4.71 14.99
C PRO A 334 2.39 6.09 15.58
N SER A 335 1.20 6.20 16.19
CA SER A 335 0.81 7.37 16.97
C SER A 335 1.80 7.58 18.13
N PRO A 336 2.22 8.82 18.45
CA PRO A 336 2.95 9.11 19.67
C PRO A 336 2.28 8.58 20.94
N SER A 337 0.95 8.54 20.97
CA SER A 337 0.19 7.96 22.07
C SER A 337 0.39 6.45 22.22
N SER A 338 0.71 5.72 21.16
CA SER A 338 1.04 4.29 21.23
C SER A 338 2.41 4.04 21.87
N VAL A 339 3.36 4.93 21.60
CA VAL A 339 4.73 4.87 22.15
C VAL A 339 4.74 5.38 23.60
N ALA A 340 3.85 6.30 23.95
CA ALA A 340 3.76 6.85 25.32
C ALA A 340 3.33 5.78 26.34
N LEU A 341 2.55 4.77 25.95
CA LEU A 341 2.22 3.64 26.83
C LEU A 341 3.44 2.79 27.17
N ASP A 342 4.36 2.61 26.23
CA ASP A 342 5.63 1.93 26.48
C ASP A 342 6.56 2.81 27.36
N ASN A 343 6.50 4.14 27.23
CA ASN A 343 7.29 5.08 27.99
C ASN A 343 6.70 5.41 29.39
N ILE A 344 5.37 5.34 29.58
CA ILE A 344 4.76 5.46 30.92
C ILE A 344 5.24 4.27 31.80
N GLY A 345 5.43 3.10 31.18
CA GLY A 345 6.10 1.98 31.82
C GLY A 345 7.59 2.21 32.13
N ALA A 346 8.26 3.13 31.43
CA ALA A 346 9.67 3.48 31.67
C ALA A 346 9.87 4.64 32.65
N ALA A 347 8.93 5.60 32.75
CA ALA A 347 9.01 6.75 33.66
C ALA A 347 8.68 6.38 35.12
N GLU A 348 7.97 5.28 35.38
CA GLU A 348 7.72 4.78 36.75
C GLU A 348 8.87 3.95 37.34
N ASN A 349 10.01 3.90 36.68
CA ASN A 349 11.17 3.09 37.09
C ASN A 349 12.28 3.91 37.79
N GLU A 350 11.91 4.88 38.61
CA GLU A 350 12.88 5.59 39.50
C GLU A 350 13.20 4.77 40.75
N GLY A 351 13.63 3.55 40.59
CA GLY A 351 14.15 2.72 41.65
C GLY A 351 15.52 2.16 41.33
N PRO A 352 16.36 1.84 42.31
CA PRO A 352 17.66 1.23 42.03
C PRO A 352 17.47 -0.10 41.32
N VAL A 353 18.21 -0.27 40.22
CA VAL A 353 18.25 -1.56 39.50
C VAL A 353 18.93 -2.59 40.41
N ARG A 354 18.24 -3.74 40.60
CA ARG A 354 18.78 -4.88 41.33
C ARG A 354 18.70 -6.11 40.47
N TYR A 355 19.64 -7.01 40.66
CA TYR A 355 19.69 -8.30 39.97
C TYR A 355 19.55 -9.43 40.96
N PHE A 356 18.82 -10.47 40.55
CA PHE A 356 18.60 -11.68 41.32
C PHE A 356 18.85 -12.89 40.42
N ASN A 357 19.35 -14.00 40.99
CA ASN A 357 19.37 -15.26 40.30
C ASN A 357 17.93 -15.85 40.21
N LEU A 358 17.78 -16.96 39.51
CA LEU A 358 16.47 -17.61 39.35
C LEU A 358 15.88 -18.16 40.66
N GLN A 359 16.68 -18.26 41.74
CA GLN A 359 16.28 -18.65 43.09
C GLN A 359 15.89 -17.45 43.96
N GLY A 360 15.92 -16.22 43.39
CA GLY A 360 15.55 -14.99 44.08
C GLY A 360 16.66 -14.41 44.98
N GLN A 361 17.90 -14.91 44.93
CA GLN A 361 19.02 -14.37 45.68
C GLN A 361 19.64 -13.18 44.96
N PRO A 362 20.00 -12.09 45.64
CA PRO A 362 20.59 -10.91 45.02
C PRO A 362 21.96 -11.23 44.41
N VAL A 363 22.23 -10.63 43.26
CA VAL A 363 23.49 -10.72 42.53
C VAL A 363 24.09 -9.33 42.41
N GLU A 364 25.14 -9.04 43.15
CA GLU A 364 25.79 -7.74 43.20
C GLU A 364 26.68 -7.47 41.97
N ASN A 365 27.31 -8.51 41.42
CA ASN A 365 28.22 -8.41 40.27
C ASN A 365 27.77 -9.34 39.14
N PRO A 366 26.81 -8.96 38.32
CA PRO A 366 26.36 -9.77 37.18
C PRO A 366 27.47 -9.96 36.14
N THR A 367 27.53 -11.16 35.55
CA THR A 367 28.49 -11.49 34.50
C THR A 367 27.79 -11.71 33.15
N ARG A 368 28.47 -11.39 32.07
CA ARG A 368 27.97 -11.54 30.71
C ARG A 368 27.51 -12.98 30.40
N GLY A 369 26.30 -13.14 29.89
CA GLY A 369 25.69 -14.43 29.58
C GLY A 369 24.94 -15.06 30.78
N GLN A 370 24.93 -14.43 31.95
CA GLN A 370 24.19 -14.89 33.10
C GLN A 370 22.69 -14.60 32.99
N LEU A 371 21.85 -15.62 33.21
CA LEU A 371 20.39 -15.44 33.19
C LEU A 371 19.92 -14.97 34.57
N LEU A 372 19.34 -13.78 34.62
CA LEU A 372 18.97 -13.07 35.85
C LEU A 372 17.55 -12.53 35.80
N ILE A 373 17.00 -12.22 36.97
CA ILE A 373 15.83 -11.39 37.17
C ILE A 373 16.31 -9.97 37.48
N ARG A 374 16.04 -9.02 36.60
CA ARG A 374 16.30 -7.61 36.84
C ARG A 374 15.05 -6.98 37.43
N THR A 375 15.19 -6.28 38.55
CA THR A 375 14.14 -5.48 39.15
C THR A 375 14.51 -4.01 39.07
N CYS A 376 13.49 -3.15 38.84
CA CYS A 376 13.62 -1.70 38.87
C CYS A 376 12.26 -1.13 39.35
N GLY A 377 12.23 -0.49 40.50
CA GLY A 377 10.98 -0.12 41.15
C GLY A 377 10.09 -1.34 41.41
N SER A 378 8.83 -1.28 40.99
CA SER A 378 7.86 -2.37 41.15
C SER A 378 7.91 -3.42 40.03
N LYS A 379 8.74 -3.24 39.01
CA LYS A 379 8.83 -4.11 37.85
C LYS A 379 9.98 -5.11 37.94
N SER A 380 9.73 -6.34 37.46
CA SER A 380 10.75 -7.36 37.31
C SER A 380 10.72 -7.95 35.90
N SER A 381 11.88 -8.24 35.34
CA SER A 381 12.05 -8.86 34.05
C SER A 381 13.16 -9.91 34.07
N LYS A 382 13.00 -10.99 33.31
CA LYS A 382 14.04 -11.99 33.10
C LYS A 382 14.94 -11.50 31.96
N ILE A 383 16.24 -11.43 32.22
CA ILE A 383 17.23 -10.93 31.25
C ILE A 383 18.42 -11.88 31.16
N VAL A 384 19.15 -11.82 30.07
CA VAL A 384 20.52 -12.32 29.96
C VAL A 384 21.42 -11.07 30.06
N PHE A 385 22.29 -11.05 31.09
CA PHE A 385 23.15 -9.92 31.41
C PHE A 385 24.33 -9.81 30.42
#